data_7c6a2aadf09334b6108b6e12b541d580
#
_entry.id   7c6a2aadf09334b6108b6e12b541d580
#
_cell.length_a   1.000
_cell.length_b   1.000
_cell.length_c   1.000
_cell.angle_alpha   90.00
_cell.angle_beta   90.00
_cell.angle_gamma   90.00
#
_symmetry.space_group_name_H-M   'P 1'
#
loop_
_entity.id
_entity.type
_entity.pdbx_description
1 polymer ?
#
loop_
_entity_poly.entity_id
_entity_poly.type
_entity_poly.pdbx_seq_one_letter_code
_entity_poly.pdbx_strand_id
1 'polypeptide(L)'
;MERAYAAIDLKSFYASVECVERGLDPLRANLVVADESRSDKTICLAVTPPLKAYGLSGRSRLFEVKQRLHEIQMLTGQEIPYLIAPPRMAKYIEYSADIYEVYLKYVSPEDIHVYSIDECFLDLTNYRSLYRMRAHELVMMMIRDVLKTTGITATAGIGTNLYLAKIAMDIMAKRIKADKDGVRIAELDERKYREQLWEHRPLTDFWRIGRGTERRLNKKGIFTMGDLARFSLYDVEPLYKEFGIDAELLIDHAWGEESCTMEDIKAYKPETNSFSSGQVLSCPYSWKDAKLITREMIDLMVLDLVDKGLAASSVTLHIGYDRASVDSGSYHGPVHTDFYGRSVPDSAHGTVNFEYLTSSTQKITEGVMNLYDQIADPELLIRRITISVNKVEKQTCEQCSLFDDPIQREKERKIQQTTLKLKKRFGKNAVIKGMNLFEAATAVSRNQQIGGHRA
;
A
#
# COMPACT_ATOMS: atom_id res chain seq x y z
N MET A 1 13.71 10.68 30.87
CA MET A 1 14.55 9.76 30.07
C MET A 1 14.35 10.17 28.62
N GLU A 2 15.42 10.34 27.85
CA GLU A 2 15.30 10.71 26.45
C GLU A 2 14.64 9.57 25.67
N ARG A 3 13.63 9.88 24.85
CA ARG A 3 12.90 8.89 24.04
C ARG A 3 13.82 8.27 23.00
N ALA A 4 13.58 7.01 22.63
CA ALA A 4 14.28 6.32 21.57
C ALA A 4 13.33 5.41 20.81
N TYR A 5 13.13 5.73 19.54
CA TYR A 5 12.34 4.95 18.61
C TYR A 5 13.24 4.32 17.55
N ALA A 6 12.88 3.15 17.07
CA ALA A 6 13.51 2.55 15.91
C ALA A 6 12.48 2.30 14.81
N ALA A 7 12.84 2.57 13.56
CA ALA A 7 12.17 2.10 12.38
C ALA A 7 13.03 1.02 11.72
N ILE A 8 12.46 -0.12 11.38
CA ILE A 8 13.18 -1.26 10.77
C ILE A 8 12.46 -1.65 9.48
N ASP A 9 13.21 -1.75 8.38
CA ASP A 9 12.76 -2.13 7.03
C ASP A 9 13.55 -3.36 6.55
N LEU A 10 12.83 -4.40 6.14
CA LEU A 10 13.40 -5.65 5.63
C LEU A 10 13.90 -5.45 4.20
N LYS A 11 15.16 -5.72 3.97
CA LYS A 11 15.83 -5.39 2.72
C LYS A 11 15.30 -6.17 1.53
N SER A 12 14.67 -5.46 0.57
CA SER A 12 14.09 -6.06 -0.64
C SER A 12 13.19 -7.27 -0.33
N PHE A 13 12.34 -7.15 0.67
CA PHE A 13 11.68 -8.22 1.41
C PHE A 13 11.21 -9.39 0.53
N TYR A 14 10.29 -9.17 -0.42
CA TYR A 14 9.76 -10.26 -1.25
C TYR A 14 10.86 -10.98 -2.05
N ALA A 15 11.83 -10.23 -2.59
CA ALA A 15 12.94 -10.83 -3.32
C ALA A 15 13.87 -11.61 -2.39
N SER A 16 14.06 -11.13 -1.16
CA SER A 16 14.85 -11.85 -0.15
C SER A 16 14.18 -13.15 0.27
N VAL A 17 12.85 -13.16 0.51
CA VAL A 17 12.10 -14.40 0.77
C VAL A 17 12.27 -15.38 -0.39
N GLU A 18 12.12 -14.93 -1.64
CA GLU A 18 12.27 -15.81 -2.81
C GLU A 18 13.68 -16.35 -2.98
N CYS A 19 14.71 -15.59 -2.59
CA CYS A 19 16.09 -16.09 -2.55
C CYS A 19 16.28 -17.15 -1.49
N VAL A 20 15.89 -16.88 -0.24
CA VAL A 20 16.02 -17.81 0.88
C VAL A 20 15.32 -19.14 0.60
N GLU A 21 14.10 -19.11 0.10
CA GLU A 21 13.31 -20.29 -0.26
C GLU A 21 13.97 -21.16 -1.37
N ARG A 22 14.90 -20.58 -2.14
CA ARG A 22 15.68 -21.27 -3.18
C ARG A 22 17.11 -21.58 -2.74
N GLY A 23 17.47 -21.36 -1.48
CA GLY A 23 18.84 -21.54 -0.98
C GLY A 23 19.85 -20.55 -1.55
N LEU A 24 19.39 -19.38 -2.00
CA LEU A 24 20.22 -18.32 -2.58
C LEU A 24 20.49 -17.22 -1.54
N ASP A 25 21.64 -16.59 -1.62
CA ASP A 25 21.97 -15.41 -0.81
C ASP A 25 21.29 -14.15 -1.39
N PRO A 26 20.34 -13.50 -0.66
CA PRO A 26 19.66 -12.29 -1.13
C PRO A 26 20.59 -11.12 -1.46
N LEU A 27 21.79 -11.07 -0.87
CA LEU A 27 22.75 -10.01 -1.10
C LEU A 27 23.62 -10.24 -2.33
N ARG A 28 23.58 -11.43 -2.93
CA ARG A 28 24.42 -11.84 -4.07
C ARG A 28 23.62 -12.26 -5.30
N ALA A 29 22.43 -12.81 -5.10
CA ALA A 29 21.60 -13.32 -6.19
C ALA A 29 20.95 -12.19 -6.98
N ASN A 30 20.89 -12.33 -8.30
CA ASN A 30 20.11 -11.49 -9.19
C ASN A 30 18.71 -12.08 -9.31
N LEU A 31 17.71 -11.47 -8.66
CA LEU A 31 16.33 -11.94 -8.69
C LEU A 31 15.35 -10.76 -8.67
N VAL A 32 14.29 -10.88 -9.46
CA VAL A 32 13.11 -10.01 -9.43
C VAL A 32 11.87 -10.82 -9.10
N VAL A 33 10.94 -10.22 -8.36
CA VAL A 33 9.61 -10.81 -8.10
C VAL A 33 8.62 -10.17 -9.04
N ALA A 34 8.15 -10.93 -10.03
CA ALA A 34 7.20 -10.46 -11.04
C ALA A 34 6.33 -11.60 -11.56
N ASP A 35 5.09 -11.30 -11.93
CA ASP A 35 4.17 -12.26 -12.55
C ASP A 35 4.22 -12.14 -14.07
N GLU A 36 5.06 -12.96 -14.71
CA GLU A 36 5.20 -13.00 -16.18
C GLU A 36 3.91 -13.44 -16.89
N SER A 37 3.02 -14.18 -16.21
CA SER A 37 1.78 -14.65 -16.81
C SER A 37 0.83 -13.51 -17.20
N ARG A 38 1.02 -12.31 -16.62
CA ARG A 38 0.20 -11.14 -16.92
C ARG A 38 0.68 -10.39 -18.18
N SER A 39 1.90 -9.95 -18.21
CA SER A 39 2.61 -9.34 -19.35
C SER A 39 3.93 -8.73 -18.90
N ASP A 40 4.81 -8.37 -19.82
CA ASP A 40 6.05 -7.64 -19.52
C ASP A 40 5.82 -6.23 -18.94
N LYS A 41 4.58 -5.71 -18.98
CA LYS A 41 4.19 -4.44 -18.33
C LYS A 41 3.89 -4.61 -16.85
N THR A 42 3.95 -5.84 -16.31
CA THR A 42 3.78 -6.08 -14.87
C THR A 42 4.82 -5.33 -14.05
N ILE A 43 4.41 -4.85 -12.88
CA ILE A 43 5.33 -4.20 -11.93
C ILE A 43 6.05 -5.29 -11.17
N CYS A 44 7.37 -5.20 -11.08
CA CYS A 44 8.16 -6.00 -10.15
C CYS A 44 7.82 -5.57 -8.72
N LEU A 45 7.43 -6.53 -7.90
CA LEU A 45 7.10 -6.27 -6.49
C LEU A 45 8.36 -6.03 -5.65
N ALA A 46 9.46 -6.67 -6.02
CA ALA A 46 10.77 -6.45 -5.42
C ALA A 46 11.89 -6.80 -6.40
N VAL A 47 13.04 -6.18 -6.17
CA VAL A 47 14.30 -6.39 -6.91
C VAL A 47 15.42 -6.55 -5.90
N THR A 48 16.28 -7.55 -6.07
CA THR A 48 17.41 -7.80 -5.16
C THR A 48 18.44 -6.66 -5.19
N PRO A 49 19.23 -6.47 -4.11
CA PRO A 49 20.26 -5.44 -4.03
C PRO A 49 21.28 -5.46 -5.18
N PRO A 50 21.80 -6.62 -5.62
CA PRO A 50 22.72 -6.66 -6.76
C PRO A 50 22.10 -6.11 -8.05
N LEU A 51 20.85 -6.44 -8.35
CA LEU A 51 20.15 -5.87 -9.52
C LEU A 51 19.88 -4.37 -9.38
N LYS A 52 19.58 -3.88 -8.17
CA LYS A 52 19.47 -2.44 -7.91
C LYS A 52 20.77 -1.69 -8.19
N ALA A 53 21.93 -2.32 -8.00
CA ALA A 53 23.24 -1.72 -8.32
C ALA A 53 23.41 -1.42 -9.81
N TYR A 54 22.66 -2.09 -10.70
CA TYR A 54 22.61 -1.79 -12.12
C TYR A 54 21.65 -0.64 -12.49
N GLY A 55 21.17 0.12 -11.49
CA GLY A 55 20.28 1.27 -11.69
C GLY A 55 18.79 0.92 -11.80
N LEU A 56 18.40 -0.33 -11.45
CA LEU A 56 17.00 -0.74 -11.44
C LEU A 56 16.29 -0.24 -10.17
N SER A 57 15.09 0.33 -10.35
CA SER A 57 14.22 0.70 -9.23
C SER A 57 13.64 -0.55 -8.55
N GLY A 58 13.35 -0.45 -7.26
CA GLY A 58 12.67 -1.52 -6.51
C GLY A 58 11.30 -1.92 -7.05
N ARG A 59 10.67 -1.04 -7.85
CA ARG A 59 9.34 -1.24 -8.47
C ARG A 59 9.36 -0.98 -9.98
N SER A 60 10.45 -1.29 -10.66
CA SER A 60 10.53 -1.26 -12.11
C SER A 60 9.49 -2.18 -12.74
N ARG A 61 9.06 -1.88 -13.96
CA ARG A 61 8.29 -2.84 -14.75
C ARG A 61 9.21 -3.92 -15.32
N LEU A 62 8.69 -5.09 -15.57
CA LEU A 62 9.51 -6.22 -16.04
C LEU A 62 10.20 -5.91 -17.37
N PHE A 63 9.55 -5.21 -18.30
CA PHE A 63 10.19 -4.79 -19.55
C PHE A 63 11.35 -3.81 -19.31
N GLU A 64 11.27 -2.93 -18.32
CA GLU A 64 12.37 -2.00 -17.97
C GLU A 64 13.58 -2.77 -17.42
N VAL A 65 13.33 -3.83 -16.65
CA VAL A 65 14.40 -4.74 -16.18
C VAL A 65 15.08 -5.41 -17.37
N LYS A 66 14.30 -6.01 -18.27
CA LYS A 66 14.81 -6.67 -19.49
C LYS A 66 15.61 -5.70 -20.38
N GLN A 67 15.07 -4.51 -20.62
CA GLN A 67 15.72 -3.48 -21.42
C GLN A 67 17.04 -3.03 -20.75
N ARG A 68 17.02 -2.72 -19.46
CA ARG A 68 18.23 -2.24 -18.76
C ARG A 68 19.35 -3.26 -18.75
N LEU A 69 19.05 -4.53 -18.51
CA LEU A 69 20.05 -5.59 -18.53
C LEU A 69 20.59 -5.85 -19.95
N HIS A 70 19.74 -5.75 -20.97
CA HIS A 70 20.18 -5.81 -22.35
C HIS A 70 21.10 -4.63 -22.76
N GLU A 71 20.79 -3.40 -22.34
CA GLU A 71 21.65 -2.23 -22.52
C GLU A 71 23.05 -2.46 -21.91
N ILE A 72 23.11 -3.01 -20.71
CA ILE A 72 24.38 -3.31 -20.04
C ILE A 72 25.15 -4.38 -20.81
N GLN A 73 24.48 -5.43 -21.26
CA GLN A 73 25.08 -6.48 -22.09
C GLN A 73 25.68 -5.90 -23.38
N MET A 74 24.97 -5.02 -24.06
CA MET A 74 25.46 -4.37 -25.27
C MET A 74 26.68 -3.46 -25.02
N LEU A 75 26.73 -2.80 -23.85
CA LEU A 75 27.85 -1.92 -23.47
C LEU A 75 29.08 -2.65 -22.95
N THR A 76 28.89 -3.74 -22.22
CA THR A 76 29.98 -4.44 -21.52
C THR A 76 30.38 -5.77 -22.20
N GLY A 77 29.57 -6.29 -23.11
CA GLY A 77 29.70 -7.64 -23.68
C GLY A 77 29.39 -8.77 -22.71
N GLN A 78 28.98 -8.46 -21.47
CA GLN A 78 28.72 -9.45 -20.42
C GLN A 78 27.20 -9.60 -20.19
N GLU A 79 26.72 -10.83 -20.36
CA GLU A 79 25.35 -11.18 -19.97
C GLU A 79 25.23 -11.25 -18.45
N ILE A 80 24.16 -10.66 -17.90
CA ILE A 80 23.85 -10.69 -16.48
C ILE A 80 22.69 -11.67 -16.29
N PRO A 81 22.95 -12.91 -15.86
CA PRO A 81 21.88 -13.86 -15.57
C PRO A 81 21.08 -13.42 -14.36
N TYR A 82 19.76 -13.56 -14.43
CA TYR A 82 18.85 -13.25 -13.33
C TYR A 82 17.63 -14.17 -13.32
N LEU A 83 16.99 -14.28 -12.17
CA LEU A 83 15.79 -15.08 -11.96
C LEU A 83 14.54 -14.19 -11.88
N ILE A 84 13.45 -14.65 -12.47
CA ILE A 84 12.12 -14.07 -12.27
C ILE A 84 11.32 -15.03 -11.42
N ALA A 85 10.94 -14.59 -10.21
CA ALA A 85 10.15 -15.38 -9.28
C ALA A 85 8.69 -14.91 -9.31
N PRO A 86 7.70 -15.79 -9.51
CA PRO A 86 6.30 -15.42 -9.37
C PRO A 86 6.00 -15.03 -7.92
N PRO A 87 5.11 -14.03 -7.68
CA PRO A 87 4.73 -13.64 -6.32
C PRO A 87 4.06 -14.79 -5.55
N ARG A 88 4.37 -14.92 -4.26
CA ARG A 88 3.74 -15.85 -3.30
C ARG A 88 3.34 -15.09 -2.04
N MET A 89 2.24 -14.32 -2.12
CA MET A 89 1.86 -13.37 -1.07
C MET A 89 1.60 -14.03 0.29
N ALA A 90 1.02 -15.24 0.31
CA ALA A 90 0.81 -15.99 1.55
C ALA A 90 2.15 -16.30 2.25
N LYS A 91 3.18 -16.65 1.46
CA LYS A 91 4.52 -16.94 1.99
C LYS A 91 5.18 -15.67 2.57
N TYR A 92 4.97 -14.52 1.93
CA TYR A 92 5.52 -13.27 2.45
C TYR A 92 4.84 -12.85 3.77
N ILE A 93 3.52 -13.10 3.91
CA ILE A 93 2.81 -12.87 5.18
C ILE A 93 3.34 -13.80 6.28
N GLU A 94 3.61 -15.07 5.98
CA GLU A 94 4.21 -16.05 6.91
C GLU A 94 5.56 -15.54 7.42
N TYR A 95 6.50 -15.19 6.52
CA TYR A 95 7.80 -14.64 6.90
C TYR A 95 7.69 -13.34 7.70
N SER A 96 6.75 -12.46 7.36
CA SER A 96 6.51 -11.23 8.12
C SER A 96 6.03 -11.52 9.54
N ALA A 97 5.17 -12.53 9.72
CA ALA A 97 4.71 -12.98 11.03
C ALA A 97 5.86 -13.59 11.86
N ASP A 98 6.69 -14.45 11.25
CA ASP A 98 7.86 -15.04 11.90
C ASP A 98 8.85 -13.95 12.39
N ILE A 99 9.06 -12.91 11.57
CA ILE A 99 9.92 -11.77 11.93
C ILE A 99 9.30 -10.95 13.08
N TYR A 100 7.99 -10.74 13.06
CA TYR A 100 7.30 -10.09 14.16
C TYR A 100 7.45 -10.88 15.47
N GLU A 101 7.38 -12.21 15.43
CA GLU A 101 7.65 -13.07 16.59
C GLU A 101 9.09 -12.92 17.11
N VAL A 102 10.07 -12.67 16.23
CA VAL A 102 11.43 -12.36 16.65
C VAL A 102 11.45 -11.05 17.45
N TYR A 103 10.77 -9.99 16.99
CA TYR A 103 10.72 -8.71 17.71
C TYR A 103 10.04 -8.85 19.08
N LEU A 104 9.00 -9.69 19.20
CA LEU A 104 8.31 -9.96 20.47
C LEU A 104 9.20 -10.59 21.55
N LYS A 105 10.34 -11.18 21.20
CA LYS A 105 11.34 -11.65 22.19
C LYS A 105 11.99 -10.51 22.96
N TYR A 106 11.97 -9.31 22.40
CA TYR A 106 12.72 -8.15 22.88
C TYR A 106 11.82 -7.01 23.35
N VAL A 107 10.69 -6.81 22.71
CA VAL A 107 9.81 -5.65 22.86
C VAL A 107 8.37 -6.12 22.99
N SER A 108 7.62 -5.52 23.89
CA SER A 108 6.19 -5.80 24.11
C SER A 108 5.36 -5.42 22.87
N PRO A 109 4.22 -6.11 22.59
CA PRO A 109 3.34 -5.78 21.47
C PRO A 109 2.80 -4.34 21.52
N GLU A 110 2.65 -3.76 22.71
CA GLU A 110 2.20 -2.39 22.94
C GLU A 110 3.19 -1.38 22.36
N ASP A 111 4.48 -1.71 22.38
CA ASP A 111 5.59 -0.86 21.93
C ASP A 111 6.03 -1.16 20.50
N ILE A 112 5.27 -2.01 19.76
CA ILE A 112 5.51 -2.33 18.34
C ILE A 112 4.34 -1.84 17.49
N HIS A 113 4.62 -1.05 16.45
CA HIS A 113 3.67 -0.70 15.40
C HIS A 113 4.11 -1.31 14.07
N VAL A 114 3.33 -2.28 13.56
CA VAL A 114 3.52 -2.85 12.23
C VAL A 114 3.01 -1.85 11.20
N TYR A 115 3.92 -1.14 10.54
CA TYR A 115 3.60 -0.11 9.56
C TYR A 115 3.25 -0.71 8.19
N SER A 116 3.97 -1.75 7.79
CA SER A 116 3.72 -2.53 6.57
C SER A 116 4.11 -3.99 6.76
N ILE A 117 4.04 -4.80 5.70
CA ILE A 117 4.46 -6.21 5.72
C ILE A 117 5.98 -6.37 5.97
N ASP A 118 6.77 -5.34 5.67
CA ASP A 118 8.25 -5.35 5.73
C ASP A 118 8.83 -4.25 6.62
N GLU A 119 7.97 -3.45 7.24
CA GLU A 119 8.39 -2.30 8.05
C GLU A 119 7.65 -2.22 9.38
N CYS A 120 8.39 -1.96 10.45
CA CYS A 120 7.82 -1.72 11.78
C CYS A 120 8.53 -0.58 12.52
N PHE A 121 7.79 0.03 13.46
CA PHE A 121 8.32 0.95 14.45
C PHE A 121 8.33 0.30 15.82
N LEU A 122 9.36 0.61 16.61
CA LEU A 122 9.55 0.11 17.97
C LEU A 122 9.82 1.28 18.90
N ASP A 123 9.14 1.35 20.04
CA ASP A 123 9.54 2.23 21.13
C ASP A 123 10.55 1.49 22.02
N LEU A 124 11.79 1.97 22.00
CA LEU A 124 12.91 1.37 22.75
C LEU A 124 13.22 2.12 24.04
N THR A 125 12.46 3.15 24.40
CA THR A 125 12.74 4.07 25.49
C THR A 125 13.03 3.34 26.81
N ASN A 126 12.14 2.44 27.21
CA ASN A 126 12.27 1.70 28.46
C ASN A 126 13.24 0.51 28.36
N TYR A 127 13.40 -0.05 27.16
CA TYR A 127 14.17 -1.27 26.92
C TYR A 127 15.69 -1.04 27.01
N ARG A 128 16.17 0.19 26.73
CA ARG A 128 17.59 0.56 26.91
C ARG A 128 18.06 0.32 28.34
N SER A 129 17.22 0.69 29.31
CA SER A 129 17.54 0.48 30.73
C SER A 129 17.40 -0.99 31.10
N LEU A 130 16.36 -1.67 30.63
CA LEU A 130 16.08 -3.08 30.89
C LEU A 130 17.24 -3.97 30.44
N TYR A 131 17.69 -3.78 29.19
CA TYR A 131 18.78 -4.56 28.61
C TYR A 131 20.19 -3.99 28.93
N ARG A 132 20.27 -2.80 29.54
CA ARG A 132 21.53 -2.06 29.78
C ARG A 132 22.34 -1.88 28.49
N MET A 133 21.66 -1.59 27.39
CA MET A 133 22.21 -1.42 26.04
C MET A 133 21.81 -0.08 25.45
N ARG A 134 22.64 0.45 24.54
CA ARG A 134 22.25 1.56 23.69
C ARG A 134 21.20 1.07 22.67
N ALA A 135 20.36 1.97 22.17
CA ALA A 135 19.37 1.65 21.16
C ALA A 135 19.98 0.97 19.93
N HIS A 136 21.14 1.43 19.49
CA HIS A 136 21.88 0.85 18.36
C HIS A 136 22.23 -0.63 18.59
N GLU A 137 22.73 -0.95 19.76
CA GLU A 137 23.14 -2.33 20.11
C GLU A 137 21.93 -3.26 20.19
N LEU A 138 20.82 -2.77 20.74
CA LEU A 138 19.56 -3.51 20.82
C LEU A 138 18.96 -3.76 19.43
N VAL A 139 18.91 -2.74 18.57
CA VAL A 139 18.42 -2.87 17.18
C VAL A 139 19.31 -3.82 16.39
N MET A 140 20.63 -3.72 16.51
CA MET A 140 21.58 -4.63 15.86
C MET A 140 21.36 -6.07 16.30
N MET A 141 21.11 -6.31 17.60
CA MET A 141 20.84 -7.65 18.14
C MET A 141 19.54 -8.22 17.55
N MET A 142 18.47 -7.43 17.49
CA MET A 142 17.20 -7.84 16.88
C MET A 142 17.36 -8.17 15.40
N ILE A 143 18.03 -7.32 14.61
CA ILE A 143 18.26 -7.55 13.18
C ILE A 143 19.09 -8.82 12.95
N ARG A 144 20.08 -9.09 13.78
CA ARG A 144 20.87 -10.32 13.68
C ARG A 144 20.07 -11.58 14.04
N ASP A 145 19.14 -11.49 15.01
CA ASP A 145 18.26 -12.61 15.31
C ASP A 145 17.27 -12.85 14.16
N VAL A 146 16.74 -11.79 13.53
CA VAL A 146 15.94 -11.90 12.30
C VAL A 146 16.75 -12.57 11.19
N LEU A 147 17.97 -12.13 10.93
CA LEU A 147 18.85 -12.72 9.91
C LEU A 147 19.14 -14.20 10.19
N LYS A 148 19.43 -14.54 11.45
CA LYS A 148 19.67 -15.93 11.86
C LYS A 148 18.45 -16.82 11.68
N THR A 149 17.27 -16.29 11.99
CA THR A 149 16.01 -17.05 11.96
C THR A 149 15.47 -17.20 10.54
N THR A 150 15.57 -16.15 9.72
CA THR A 150 14.89 -16.07 8.41
C THR A 150 15.83 -15.96 7.22
N GLY A 151 17.12 -15.72 7.41
CA GLY A 151 18.07 -15.42 6.33
C GLY A 151 17.89 -14.02 5.71
N ILE A 152 17.04 -13.17 6.28
CA ILE A 152 16.72 -11.83 5.75
C ILE A 152 17.35 -10.77 6.61
N THR A 153 18.06 -9.82 5.98
CA THR A 153 18.65 -8.66 6.66
C THR A 153 17.72 -7.44 6.59
N ALA A 154 18.03 -6.44 7.42
CA ALA A 154 17.25 -5.22 7.51
C ALA A 154 18.13 -3.95 7.51
N THR A 155 17.47 -2.83 7.25
CA THR A 155 17.99 -1.47 7.47
C THR A 155 17.19 -0.85 8.61
N ALA A 156 17.83 -0.06 9.47
CA ALA A 156 17.14 0.60 10.56
C ALA A 156 17.53 2.07 10.69
N GLY A 157 16.62 2.85 11.24
CA GLY A 157 16.85 4.19 11.72
C GLY A 157 16.43 4.31 13.17
N ILE A 158 17.20 5.05 13.94
CA ILE A 158 16.94 5.34 15.35
C ILE A 158 16.76 6.85 15.49
N GLY A 159 15.72 7.28 16.19
CA GLY A 159 15.42 8.69 16.43
C GLY A 159 14.86 8.95 17.81
N THR A 160 14.89 10.22 18.22
CA THR A 160 14.26 10.73 19.44
C THR A 160 12.72 10.76 19.34
N ASN A 161 12.20 10.67 18.11
CA ASN A 161 10.78 10.54 17.79
C ASN A 161 10.57 9.62 16.58
N LEU A 162 9.31 9.29 16.26
CA LEU A 162 8.97 8.37 15.19
C LEU A 162 9.36 8.90 13.79
N TYR A 163 9.21 10.21 13.58
CA TYR A 163 9.61 10.84 12.32
C TYR A 163 11.11 10.73 12.09
N LEU A 164 11.93 11.10 13.07
CA LEU A 164 13.39 11.03 12.95
C LEU A 164 13.91 9.60 12.82
N ALA A 165 13.26 8.63 13.48
CA ALA A 165 13.58 7.22 13.27
C ALA A 165 13.36 6.80 11.81
N LYS A 166 12.22 7.20 11.22
CA LYS A 166 11.90 6.91 9.81
C LYS A 166 12.86 7.61 8.85
N ILE A 167 13.17 8.88 9.08
CA ILE A 167 14.09 9.66 8.23
C ILE A 167 15.52 9.13 8.33
N ALA A 168 15.95 8.72 9.53
CA ALA A 168 17.24 8.05 9.71
C ALA A 168 17.33 6.78 8.85
N MET A 169 16.27 5.96 8.81
CA MET A 169 16.21 4.75 8.03
C MET A 169 16.17 5.04 6.51
N ASP A 170 15.29 5.93 6.07
CA ASP A 170 15.02 6.15 4.66
C ASP A 170 16.11 6.96 3.93
N ILE A 171 16.75 7.89 4.62
CA ILE A 171 17.73 8.80 4.02
C ILE A 171 19.14 8.50 4.52
N MET A 172 19.35 8.54 5.83
CA MET A 172 20.70 8.48 6.38
C MET A 172 21.32 7.07 6.28
N ALA A 173 20.57 6.02 6.58
CA ALA A 173 21.08 4.66 6.50
C ALA A 173 21.49 4.25 5.08
N LYS A 174 20.88 4.86 4.04
CA LYS A 174 21.29 4.64 2.64
C LYS A 174 22.70 5.18 2.33
N ARG A 175 23.17 6.18 3.08
CA ARG A 175 24.49 6.78 2.94
C ARG A 175 25.59 6.01 3.69
N ILE A 176 25.19 5.14 4.62
CA ILE A 176 26.10 4.35 5.44
C ILE A 176 26.49 3.08 4.69
N LYS A 177 27.78 2.72 4.72
CA LYS A 177 28.25 1.44 4.20
C LYS A 177 27.65 0.31 5.04
N ALA A 178 27.07 -0.69 4.35
CA ALA A 178 26.56 -1.88 5.02
C ALA A 178 27.70 -2.65 5.71
N ASP A 179 27.39 -3.29 6.83
CA ASP A 179 28.30 -4.24 7.46
C ASP A 179 28.40 -5.55 6.62
N LYS A 180 29.15 -6.53 7.12
CA LYS A 180 29.35 -7.82 6.43
C LYS A 180 28.05 -8.59 6.20
N ASP A 181 27.04 -8.35 7.02
CA ASP A 181 25.72 -9.00 6.98
C ASP A 181 24.67 -8.13 6.24
N GLY A 182 25.11 -7.04 5.61
CA GLY A 182 24.26 -6.14 4.85
C GLY A 182 23.45 -5.16 5.69
N VAL A 183 23.64 -5.12 7.00
CA VAL A 183 22.93 -4.26 7.94
C VAL A 183 23.42 -2.81 7.83
N ARG A 184 22.48 -1.88 7.94
CA ARG A 184 22.74 -0.45 8.02
C ARG A 184 21.85 0.14 9.12
N ILE A 185 22.45 0.87 10.05
CA ILE A 185 21.72 1.56 11.12
C ILE A 185 22.21 3.00 11.16
N ALA A 186 21.26 3.95 11.11
CA ALA A 186 21.54 5.37 11.26
C ALA A 186 20.83 5.92 12.49
N GLU A 187 21.35 7.00 13.06
CA GLU A 187 20.80 7.65 14.25
C GLU A 187 20.64 9.14 14.01
N LEU A 188 19.45 9.68 14.27
CA LEU A 188 19.14 11.10 14.20
C LEU A 188 18.52 11.60 15.50
N ASP A 189 18.96 12.77 15.93
CA ASP A 189 18.26 13.66 16.82
C ASP A 189 17.88 14.94 16.06
N GLU A 190 17.11 15.84 16.65
CA GLU A 190 16.62 17.08 16.02
C GLU A 190 17.78 17.96 15.56
N ARG A 191 18.87 18.00 16.30
CA ARG A 191 20.05 18.80 15.96
C ARG A 191 20.76 18.22 14.73
N LYS A 192 21.07 16.92 14.72
CA LYS A 192 21.71 16.26 13.58
C LYS A 192 20.83 16.33 12.33
N TYR A 193 19.48 16.20 12.50
CA TYR A 193 18.54 16.35 11.41
C TYR A 193 18.69 17.73 10.74
N ARG A 194 18.69 18.82 11.52
CA ARG A 194 18.83 20.17 11.01
C ARG A 194 20.21 20.40 10.36
N GLU A 195 21.28 19.91 10.99
CA GLU A 195 22.65 20.06 10.48
C GLU A 195 22.90 19.30 9.18
N GLN A 196 22.28 18.11 8.99
CA GLN A 196 22.65 17.19 7.90
C GLN A 196 21.59 17.05 6.80
N LEU A 197 20.32 17.37 7.09
CA LEU A 197 19.20 17.10 6.17
C LEU A 197 18.37 18.34 5.80
N TRP A 198 18.54 19.48 6.43
CA TRP A 198 17.78 20.69 6.07
C TRP A 198 17.97 21.11 4.61
N GLU A 199 19.14 20.87 4.03
CA GLU A 199 19.42 21.19 2.62
C GLU A 199 19.30 19.96 1.68
N HIS A 200 18.80 18.84 2.20
CA HIS A 200 18.61 17.62 1.40
C HIS A 200 17.49 17.80 0.36
N ARG A 201 17.73 17.28 -0.83
CA ARG A 201 16.79 17.21 -1.96
C ARG A 201 16.76 15.80 -2.56
N PRO A 202 15.63 15.39 -3.16
CA PRO A 202 14.34 16.08 -3.27
C PRO A 202 13.51 16.00 -1.97
N LEU A 203 12.49 16.86 -1.85
CA LEU A 203 11.55 16.82 -0.73
C LEU A 203 10.78 15.50 -0.65
N THR A 204 10.58 14.82 -1.76
CA THR A 204 9.89 13.51 -1.83
C THR A 204 10.66 12.37 -1.15
N ASP A 205 11.89 12.56 -0.73
CA ASP A 205 12.62 11.58 0.08
C ASP A 205 12.16 11.60 1.55
N PHE A 206 11.53 12.71 1.97
CA PHE A 206 11.02 12.83 3.32
C PHE A 206 9.64 12.17 3.45
N TRP A 207 9.47 11.43 4.53
CA TRP A 207 8.24 10.73 4.84
C TRP A 207 7.04 11.68 4.82
N ARG A 208 5.92 11.25 4.24
CA ARG A 208 4.67 11.98 4.02
C ARG A 208 4.72 13.13 2.99
N ILE A 209 5.85 13.40 2.36
CA ILE A 209 5.93 14.36 1.26
C ILE A 209 5.88 13.61 -0.08
N GLY A 210 4.72 13.63 -0.73
CA GLY A 210 4.56 13.10 -2.08
C GLY A 210 4.80 14.18 -3.14
N ARG A 211 4.86 13.78 -4.42
CA ARG A 211 5.05 14.69 -5.57
C ARG A 211 4.04 15.85 -5.63
N GLY A 212 2.79 15.60 -5.16
CA GLY A 212 1.77 16.64 -5.11
C GLY A 212 2.10 17.72 -4.09
N THR A 213 2.52 17.32 -2.89
CA THR A 213 2.95 18.23 -1.81
C THR A 213 4.21 18.96 -2.22
N GLU A 214 5.24 18.27 -2.71
CA GLU A 214 6.47 18.89 -3.22
C GLU A 214 6.18 19.95 -4.28
N ARG A 215 5.31 19.66 -5.28
CA ARG A 215 4.94 20.64 -6.33
C ARG A 215 4.30 21.89 -5.75
N ARG A 216 3.44 21.74 -4.73
CA ARG A 216 2.78 22.89 -4.06
C ARG A 216 3.77 23.70 -3.23
N LEU A 217 4.70 23.05 -2.52
CA LEU A 217 5.78 23.70 -1.80
C LEU A 217 6.73 24.46 -2.76
N ASN A 218 7.15 23.82 -3.85
CA ASN A 218 8.04 24.42 -4.85
C ASN A 218 7.43 25.69 -5.49
N LYS A 219 6.10 25.74 -5.69
CA LYS A 219 5.41 26.96 -6.17
C LYS A 219 5.53 28.14 -5.20
N LYS A 220 5.81 27.88 -3.93
CA LYS A 220 6.03 28.90 -2.89
C LYS A 220 7.51 29.21 -2.67
N GLY A 221 8.41 28.64 -3.49
CA GLY A 221 9.85 28.81 -3.34
C GLY A 221 10.48 27.94 -2.25
N ILE A 222 9.76 26.93 -1.76
CA ILE A 222 10.21 26.01 -0.72
C ILE A 222 10.70 24.72 -1.39
N PHE A 223 12.00 24.47 -1.37
CA PHE A 223 12.64 23.35 -2.04
C PHE A 223 13.31 22.35 -1.08
N THR A 224 13.45 22.72 0.19
CA THR A 224 14.10 21.92 1.23
C THR A 224 13.30 21.99 2.54
N MET A 225 13.57 21.08 3.47
CA MET A 225 12.96 21.14 4.80
C MET A 225 13.44 22.36 5.58
N GLY A 226 14.69 22.78 5.37
CA GLY A 226 15.22 24.03 5.93
C GLY A 226 14.51 25.27 5.39
N ASP A 227 14.14 25.30 4.09
CA ASP A 227 13.31 26.39 3.55
C ASP A 227 11.94 26.43 4.21
N LEU A 228 11.31 25.25 4.38
CA LEU A 228 9.99 25.14 5.02
C LEU A 228 10.04 25.60 6.48
N ALA A 229 11.05 25.16 7.24
CA ALA A 229 11.26 25.60 8.62
C ALA A 229 11.48 27.11 8.72
N ARG A 230 12.32 27.70 7.87
CA ARG A 230 12.54 29.15 7.82
C ARG A 230 11.28 29.91 7.40
N PHE A 231 10.54 29.40 6.41
CA PHE A 231 9.29 30.01 5.95
C PHE A 231 8.26 30.08 7.07
N SER A 232 8.13 29.04 7.90
CA SER A 232 7.18 28.98 9.02
C SER A 232 7.44 30.03 10.11
N LEU A 233 8.65 30.60 10.19
CA LEU A 233 8.97 31.66 11.15
C LEU A 233 8.44 33.03 10.74
N TYR A 234 8.18 33.24 9.45
CA TYR A 234 7.77 34.55 8.94
C TYR A 234 6.27 34.64 8.69
N ASP A 235 5.70 33.64 8.03
CA ASP A 235 4.29 33.64 7.70
C ASP A 235 3.77 32.21 7.50
N VAL A 236 2.94 31.73 8.40
CA VAL A 236 2.34 30.38 8.36
C VAL A 236 1.02 30.35 7.58
N GLU A 237 0.35 31.48 7.42
CA GLU A 237 -0.97 31.59 6.80
C GLU A 237 -1.03 30.96 5.39
N PRO A 238 -0.04 31.19 4.49
CA PRO A 238 -0.02 30.57 3.17
C PRO A 238 0.12 29.04 3.20
N LEU A 239 0.71 28.47 4.26
CA LEU A 239 0.80 27.02 4.44
C LEU A 239 -0.55 26.44 4.87
N TYR A 240 -1.20 27.04 5.86
CA TYR A 240 -2.54 26.62 6.28
C TYR A 240 -3.59 26.77 5.16
N LYS A 241 -3.53 27.84 4.39
CA LYS A 241 -4.42 28.01 3.23
C LYS A 241 -4.22 26.96 2.15
N GLU A 242 -3.00 26.47 1.95
CA GLU A 242 -2.66 25.48 0.92
C GLU A 242 -2.88 24.04 1.38
N PHE A 243 -2.54 23.73 2.63
CA PHE A 243 -2.46 22.36 3.15
C PHE A 243 -3.50 22.07 4.25
N GLY A 244 -4.23 23.09 4.75
CA GLY A 244 -5.14 22.91 5.87
C GLY A 244 -4.39 22.47 7.12
N ILE A 245 -4.97 21.55 7.89
CA ILE A 245 -4.37 21.02 9.12
C ILE A 245 -3.05 20.26 8.85
N ASP A 246 -2.85 19.72 7.65
CA ASP A 246 -1.59 19.07 7.30
C ASP A 246 -0.38 20.01 7.33
N ALA A 247 -0.62 21.36 7.36
CA ALA A 247 0.43 22.34 7.50
C ALA A 247 1.16 22.21 8.83
N GLU A 248 0.47 21.89 9.94
CA GLU A 248 1.09 21.67 11.25
C GLU A 248 2.12 20.55 11.18
N LEU A 249 1.69 19.41 10.67
CA LEU A 249 2.58 18.26 10.52
C LEU A 249 3.79 18.55 9.62
N LEU A 250 3.59 19.29 8.52
CA LEU A 250 4.68 19.68 7.62
C LEU A 250 5.68 20.61 8.33
N ILE A 251 5.21 21.54 9.15
CA ILE A 251 6.05 22.47 9.92
C ILE A 251 6.83 21.70 11.00
N ASP A 252 6.15 20.89 11.81
CA ASP A 252 6.78 20.08 12.85
C ASP A 252 7.88 19.20 12.26
N HIS A 253 7.57 18.47 11.20
CA HIS A 253 8.56 17.64 10.50
C HIS A 253 9.72 18.45 9.91
N ALA A 254 9.49 19.70 9.47
CA ALA A 254 10.57 20.56 9.00
C ALA A 254 11.54 20.93 10.14
N TRP A 255 11.04 21.04 11.37
CA TRP A 255 11.86 21.25 12.56
C TRP A 255 12.45 19.96 13.15
N GLY A 256 12.04 18.79 12.65
CA GLY A 256 12.43 17.48 13.15
C GLY A 256 11.63 17.06 14.38
N GLU A 257 10.46 17.64 14.57
CA GLU A 257 9.57 17.39 15.68
C GLU A 257 8.43 16.43 15.27
N GLU A 258 8.03 15.57 16.20
CA GLU A 258 6.88 14.69 16.07
C GLU A 258 6.35 14.39 17.48
N SER A 259 5.13 14.82 17.73
CA SER A 259 4.49 14.64 19.03
C SER A 259 3.84 13.26 19.21
N CYS A 260 3.48 12.60 18.12
CA CYS A 260 2.84 11.28 18.12
C CYS A 260 3.73 10.23 18.78
N THR A 261 3.15 9.49 19.73
CA THR A 261 3.81 8.41 20.45
C THR A 261 3.25 7.05 20.04
N MET A 262 3.88 5.97 20.51
CA MET A 262 3.35 4.61 20.31
C MET A 262 1.98 4.45 20.99
N GLU A 263 1.78 5.05 22.15
CA GLU A 263 0.50 5.06 22.87
C GLU A 263 -0.60 5.75 22.06
N ASP A 264 -0.30 6.90 21.44
CA ASP A 264 -1.27 7.61 20.58
C ASP A 264 -1.67 6.77 19.37
N ILE A 265 -0.71 6.09 18.73
CA ILE A 265 -0.99 5.18 17.61
C ILE A 265 -1.91 4.03 18.05
N LYS A 266 -1.66 3.44 19.21
CA LYS A 266 -2.47 2.32 19.74
C LYS A 266 -3.86 2.78 20.18
N ALA A 267 -3.98 3.99 20.72
CA ALA A 267 -5.24 4.58 21.16
C ALA A 267 -6.11 5.11 20.02
N TYR A 268 -5.51 5.38 18.85
CA TYR A 268 -6.20 6.00 17.72
C TYR A 268 -7.39 5.16 17.25
N LYS A 269 -8.54 5.81 17.16
CA LYS A 269 -9.75 5.26 16.53
C LYS A 269 -10.23 6.23 15.48
N PRO A 270 -10.34 5.80 14.22
CA PRO A 270 -10.84 6.68 13.16
C PRO A 270 -12.29 7.07 13.42
N GLU A 271 -12.63 8.35 13.20
CA GLU A 271 -13.99 8.87 13.34
C GLU A 271 -14.94 8.25 12.29
N THR A 272 -14.43 8.01 11.10
CA THR A 272 -15.17 7.37 10.02
C THR A 272 -14.41 6.20 9.46
N ASN A 273 -15.13 5.10 9.20
CA ASN A 273 -14.56 3.93 8.57
C ASN A 273 -15.00 3.85 7.11
N SER A 274 -14.04 3.61 6.25
CA SER A 274 -14.30 3.25 4.85
C SER A 274 -13.31 2.18 4.42
N PHE A 275 -13.71 1.32 3.49
CA PHE A 275 -12.77 0.45 2.81
C PHE A 275 -13.10 0.33 1.33
N SER A 276 -12.07 0.12 0.54
CA SER A 276 -12.21 0.08 -0.90
C SER A 276 -11.60 -1.17 -1.49
N SER A 277 -12.13 -1.59 -2.63
CA SER A 277 -11.55 -2.62 -3.48
C SER A 277 -11.38 -2.07 -4.88
N GLY A 278 -10.17 -2.20 -5.44
CA GLY A 278 -9.87 -1.77 -6.80
C GLY A 278 -9.37 -2.92 -7.65
N GLN A 279 -9.67 -2.87 -8.94
CA GLN A 279 -9.14 -3.79 -9.94
C GLN A 279 -8.67 -3.04 -11.17
N VAL A 280 -7.43 -3.29 -11.58
CA VAL A 280 -6.93 -2.96 -12.91
C VAL A 280 -7.14 -4.20 -13.76
N LEU A 281 -7.92 -4.05 -14.84
CA LEU A 281 -8.27 -5.15 -15.73
C LEU A 281 -7.07 -5.55 -16.58
N SER A 282 -6.98 -6.83 -16.97
CA SER A 282 -5.86 -7.37 -17.76
C SER A 282 -5.77 -6.77 -19.16
N CYS A 283 -6.92 -6.47 -19.76
CA CYS A 283 -7.08 -5.81 -21.05
C CYS A 283 -8.15 -4.73 -20.96
N PRO A 284 -8.37 -3.89 -21.99
CA PRO A 284 -9.53 -3.03 -22.08
C PRO A 284 -10.82 -3.87 -22.15
N TYR A 285 -11.81 -3.53 -21.33
CA TYR A 285 -13.11 -4.22 -21.26
C TYR A 285 -14.19 -3.34 -21.86
N SER A 286 -15.18 -3.98 -22.49
CA SER A 286 -16.40 -3.30 -22.91
C SER A 286 -17.21 -2.81 -21.71
N TRP A 287 -18.09 -1.85 -21.92
CA TRP A 287 -19.04 -1.38 -20.90
C TRP A 287 -19.82 -2.54 -20.26
N LYS A 288 -20.28 -3.51 -21.08
CA LYS A 288 -21.04 -4.66 -20.62
C LYS A 288 -20.21 -5.60 -19.74
N ASP A 289 -18.98 -5.91 -20.15
CA ASP A 289 -18.10 -6.80 -19.40
C ASP A 289 -17.62 -6.14 -18.10
N ALA A 290 -17.30 -4.86 -18.13
CA ALA A 290 -16.92 -4.11 -16.92
C ALA A 290 -18.08 -3.98 -15.93
N LYS A 291 -19.34 -3.92 -16.41
CA LYS A 291 -20.52 -3.97 -15.55
C LYS A 291 -20.64 -5.31 -14.81
N LEU A 292 -20.33 -6.43 -15.48
CA LEU A 292 -20.25 -7.75 -14.84
C LEU A 292 -19.20 -7.76 -13.73
N ILE A 293 -17.97 -7.25 -14.01
CA ILE A 293 -16.91 -7.18 -13.01
C ILE A 293 -17.30 -6.31 -11.82
N THR A 294 -17.96 -5.17 -12.07
CA THR A 294 -18.46 -4.30 -11.00
C THR A 294 -19.41 -5.07 -10.08
N ARG A 295 -20.30 -5.87 -10.65
CA ARG A 295 -21.24 -6.70 -9.89
C ARG A 295 -20.54 -7.78 -9.08
N GLU A 296 -19.52 -8.45 -9.63
CA GLU A 296 -18.67 -9.41 -8.90
C GLU A 296 -17.98 -8.75 -7.70
N MET A 297 -17.46 -7.54 -7.90
CA MET A 297 -16.75 -6.79 -6.84
C MET A 297 -17.70 -6.40 -5.71
N ILE A 298 -18.94 -6.00 -6.03
CA ILE A 298 -19.97 -5.69 -5.02
C ILE A 298 -20.28 -6.92 -4.18
N ASP A 299 -20.49 -8.07 -4.80
CA ASP A 299 -20.80 -9.32 -4.09
C ASP A 299 -19.73 -9.67 -3.05
N LEU A 300 -18.45 -9.56 -3.41
CA LEU A 300 -17.34 -9.82 -2.49
C LEU A 300 -17.30 -8.78 -1.37
N MET A 301 -17.50 -7.51 -1.70
CA MET A 301 -17.47 -6.42 -0.73
C MET A 301 -18.60 -6.51 0.28
N VAL A 302 -19.80 -6.87 -0.15
CA VAL A 302 -20.93 -7.08 0.76
C VAL A 302 -20.70 -8.26 1.68
N LEU A 303 -20.12 -9.36 1.18
CA LEU A 303 -19.74 -10.49 2.03
C LEU A 303 -18.70 -10.10 3.07
N ASP A 304 -17.75 -9.22 2.74
CA ASP A 304 -16.77 -8.69 3.70
C ASP A 304 -17.44 -7.81 4.78
N LEU A 305 -18.45 -7.00 4.41
CA LEU A 305 -19.27 -6.25 5.38
C LEU A 305 -19.95 -7.19 6.37
N VAL A 306 -20.66 -8.19 5.84
CA VAL A 306 -21.41 -9.17 6.65
C VAL A 306 -20.47 -9.98 7.55
N ASP A 307 -19.30 -10.38 7.05
CA ASP A 307 -18.31 -11.14 7.82
C ASP A 307 -17.76 -10.35 9.02
N LYS A 308 -17.61 -9.05 8.86
CA LYS A 308 -17.14 -8.13 9.91
C LYS A 308 -18.26 -7.59 10.80
N GLY A 309 -19.52 -7.95 10.52
CA GLY A 309 -20.68 -7.41 11.24
C GLY A 309 -20.87 -5.89 11.02
N LEU A 310 -20.58 -5.42 9.80
CA LEU A 310 -20.60 -4.02 9.42
C LEU A 310 -21.71 -3.73 8.44
N ALA A 311 -22.20 -2.47 8.42
CA ALA A 311 -23.11 -1.92 7.42
C ALA A 311 -22.59 -0.56 6.92
N ALA A 312 -22.96 -0.18 5.72
CA ALA A 312 -22.52 1.06 5.09
C ALA A 312 -23.72 1.96 4.74
N SER A 313 -23.53 3.27 4.79
CA SER A 313 -24.55 4.24 4.39
C SER A 313 -24.38 4.76 2.96
N SER A 314 -23.22 4.57 2.35
CA SER A 314 -22.96 4.97 0.97
C SER A 314 -21.88 4.15 0.28
N VAL A 315 -21.96 4.09 -1.04
CA VAL A 315 -20.97 3.43 -1.90
C VAL A 315 -20.57 4.36 -3.02
N THR A 316 -19.26 4.54 -3.19
CA THR A 316 -18.67 5.30 -4.28
C THR A 316 -18.13 4.34 -5.33
N LEU A 317 -18.49 4.58 -6.60
CA LEU A 317 -17.95 3.88 -7.76
C LEU A 317 -17.07 4.82 -8.55
N HIS A 318 -15.87 4.34 -8.92
CA HIS A 318 -14.94 5.04 -9.79
C HIS A 318 -14.54 4.12 -10.95
N ILE A 319 -14.63 4.65 -12.17
CA ILE A 319 -14.34 3.96 -13.43
C ILE A 319 -13.24 4.71 -14.15
N GLY A 320 -12.13 4.05 -14.40
CA GLY A 320 -11.03 4.57 -15.21
C GLY A 320 -11.04 3.93 -16.59
N TYR A 321 -11.00 4.77 -17.62
CA TYR A 321 -11.04 4.32 -19.02
C TYR A 321 -9.64 3.94 -19.54
N ASP A 322 -9.63 3.18 -20.64
CA ASP A 322 -8.39 2.82 -21.31
C ASP A 322 -8.03 3.89 -22.36
N ARG A 323 -6.73 4.13 -22.54
CA ARG A 323 -6.22 5.05 -23.55
C ARG A 323 -6.57 4.65 -24.99
N ALA A 324 -6.84 3.37 -25.24
CA ALA A 324 -7.21 2.89 -26.57
C ALA A 324 -8.39 3.66 -27.16
N SER A 325 -9.29 4.19 -26.32
CA SER A 325 -10.38 5.04 -26.74
C SER A 325 -9.90 6.38 -27.33
N VAL A 326 -8.78 6.93 -26.84
CA VAL A 326 -8.15 8.15 -27.38
C VAL A 326 -7.27 7.80 -28.59
N ASP A 327 -6.47 6.73 -28.49
CA ASP A 327 -5.55 6.31 -29.55
C ASP A 327 -6.28 5.95 -30.85
N SER A 328 -7.55 5.50 -30.78
CA SER A 328 -8.39 5.23 -31.96
C SER A 328 -8.84 6.51 -32.71
N GLY A 329 -8.68 7.69 -32.08
CA GLY A 329 -9.13 8.96 -32.66
C GLY A 329 -10.65 9.17 -32.64
N SER A 330 -11.42 8.26 -32.05
CA SER A 330 -12.89 8.34 -31.98
C SER A 330 -13.39 9.16 -30.77
N TYR A 331 -12.56 9.34 -29.76
CA TYR A 331 -12.92 10.08 -28.53
C TYR A 331 -12.41 11.53 -28.59
N HIS A 332 -13.34 12.48 -28.45
CA HIS A 332 -13.09 13.92 -28.46
C HIS A 332 -13.47 14.62 -27.14
N GLY A 333 -13.77 13.83 -26.10
CA GLY A 333 -14.13 14.36 -24.79
C GLY A 333 -12.93 14.79 -23.94
N PRO A 334 -13.15 15.16 -22.67
CA PRO A 334 -12.09 15.58 -21.75
C PRO A 334 -11.07 14.46 -21.51
N VAL A 335 -9.78 14.84 -21.51
CA VAL A 335 -8.66 13.93 -21.24
C VAL A 335 -7.72 14.52 -20.21
N HIS A 336 -7.09 13.64 -19.43
CA HIS A 336 -5.98 14.01 -18.55
C HIS A 336 -4.71 13.25 -18.92
N THR A 337 -3.59 13.76 -18.46
CA THR A 337 -2.29 13.10 -18.65
C THR A 337 -2.01 12.14 -17.50
N ASP A 338 -1.81 10.86 -17.81
CA ASP A 338 -1.47 9.86 -16.81
C ASP A 338 -0.02 10.01 -16.31
N PHE A 339 0.37 9.17 -15.33
CA PHE A 339 1.73 9.17 -14.76
C PHE A 339 2.84 9.01 -15.81
N TYR A 340 2.54 8.38 -16.94
CA TYR A 340 3.50 8.12 -18.04
C TYR A 340 3.46 9.18 -19.15
N GLY A 341 2.77 10.29 -18.92
CA GLY A 341 2.64 11.35 -19.93
C GLY A 341 1.66 11.04 -21.06
N ARG A 342 0.79 10.03 -20.91
CA ARG A 342 -0.15 9.60 -21.95
C ARG A 342 -1.51 10.21 -21.73
N SER A 343 -2.19 10.63 -22.79
CA SER A 343 -3.58 11.09 -22.72
C SER A 343 -4.52 9.90 -22.51
N VAL A 344 -5.39 10.02 -21.53
CA VAL A 344 -6.44 9.04 -21.22
C VAL A 344 -7.75 9.80 -20.96
N PRO A 345 -8.94 9.23 -21.28
CA PRO A 345 -10.21 9.86 -20.96
C PRO A 345 -10.34 10.15 -19.47
N ASP A 346 -11.00 11.24 -19.11
CA ASP A 346 -11.30 11.52 -17.72
C ASP A 346 -12.13 10.41 -17.10
N SER A 347 -11.79 10.06 -15.85
CA SER A 347 -12.50 8.98 -15.13
C SER A 347 -13.90 9.40 -14.73
N ALA A 348 -14.84 8.45 -14.79
CA ALA A 348 -16.18 8.64 -14.24
C ALA A 348 -16.21 8.22 -12.76
N HIS A 349 -16.92 8.97 -11.93
CA HIS A 349 -17.16 8.61 -10.54
C HIS A 349 -18.49 9.15 -10.04
N GLY A 350 -19.05 8.47 -9.06
CA GLY A 350 -20.28 8.87 -8.41
C GLY A 350 -20.47 8.13 -7.10
N THR A 351 -21.43 8.59 -6.29
CA THR A 351 -21.74 8.02 -4.98
C THR A 351 -23.24 7.79 -4.87
N VAL A 352 -23.64 6.59 -4.50
CA VAL A 352 -25.00 6.26 -4.08
C VAL A 352 -25.07 6.30 -2.57
N ASN A 353 -26.05 7.03 -2.03
CA ASN A 353 -26.36 7.09 -0.60
C ASN A 353 -27.59 6.23 -0.33
N PHE A 354 -27.58 5.49 0.76
CA PHE A 354 -28.70 4.71 1.24
C PHE A 354 -29.41 5.45 2.37
N GLU A 355 -30.71 5.31 2.46
CA GLU A 355 -31.53 5.98 3.50
C GLU A 355 -31.10 5.57 4.92
N TYR A 356 -30.58 4.35 5.06
CA TYR A 356 -30.09 3.80 6.32
C TYR A 356 -28.91 2.86 6.09
N LEU A 357 -28.19 2.56 7.17
CA LEU A 357 -27.09 1.61 7.16
C LEU A 357 -27.55 0.24 6.66
N THR A 358 -26.88 -0.30 5.65
CA THR A 358 -27.26 -1.56 5.02
C THR A 358 -26.06 -2.45 4.70
N SER A 359 -26.26 -3.76 4.83
CA SER A 359 -25.39 -4.82 4.32
C SER A 359 -26.16 -5.75 3.36
N SER A 360 -27.30 -5.30 2.84
CA SER A 360 -28.07 -6.05 1.86
C SER A 360 -27.38 -6.10 0.51
N THR A 361 -27.12 -7.31 0.02
CA THR A 361 -26.55 -7.54 -1.33
C THR A 361 -27.46 -6.95 -2.40
N GLN A 362 -28.77 -7.14 -2.26
CA GLN A 362 -29.74 -6.67 -3.24
C GLN A 362 -29.72 -5.15 -3.34
N LYS A 363 -29.89 -4.43 -2.21
CA LYS A 363 -29.93 -2.96 -2.19
C LYS A 363 -28.65 -2.32 -2.70
N ILE A 364 -27.49 -2.82 -2.20
CA ILE A 364 -26.19 -2.28 -2.60
C ILE A 364 -25.95 -2.56 -4.09
N THR A 365 -26.25 -3.77 -4.57
CA THR A 365 -26.09 -4.11 -6.00
C THR A 365 -26.99 -3.24 -6.88
N GLU A 366 -28.26 -3.11 -6.54
CA GLU A 366 -29.20 -2.30 -7.32
C GLU A 366 -28.76 -0.83 -7.38
N GLY A 367 -28.44 -0.23 -6.22
CA GLY A 367 -27.98 1.15 -6.16
C GLY A 367 -26.70 1.40 -6.98
N VAL A 368 -25.69 0.52 -6.86
CA VAL A 368 -24.43 0.69 -7.60
C VAL A 368 -24.58 0.37 -9.09
N MET A 369 -25.45 -0.59 -9.47
CA MET A 369 -25.71 -0.86 -10.89
C MET A 369 -26.44 0.30 -11.57
N ASN A 370 -27.42 0.92 -10.91
CA ASN A 370 -28.07 2.12 -11.39
C ASN A 370 -27.08 3.29 -11.55
N LEU A 371 -26.20 3.46 -10.55
CA LEU A 371 -25.13 4.44 -10.64
C LEU A 371 -24.17 4.16 -11.79
N TYR A 372 -23.80 2.89 -12.01
CA TYR A 372 -22.96 2.49 -13.15
C TYR A 372 -23.57 2.91 -14.48
N ASP A 373 -24.87 2.64 -14.67
CA ASP A 373 -25.58 2.98 -15.90
C ASP A 373 -25.67 4.50 -16.13
N GLN A 374 -25.64 5.29 -15.07
CA GLN A 374 -25.68 6.75 -15.16
C GLN A 374 -24.32 7.39 -15.47
N ILE A 375 -23.23 6.84 -14.92
CA ILE A 375 -21.91 7.51 -14.99
C ILE A 375 -20.98 6.89 -16.03
N ALA A 376 -21.11 5.59 -16.33
CA ALA A 376 -20.19 4.91 -17.23
C ALA A 376 -20.56 5.20 -18.69
N ASP A 377 -19.61 5.73 -19.46
CA ASP A 377 -19.79 5.94 -20.89
C ASP A 377 -19.76 4.59 -21.63
N PRO A 378 -20.84 4.21 -22.35
CA PRO A 378 -20.94 2.94 -23.05
C PRO A 378 -20.00 2.81 -24.27
N GLU A 379 -19.52 3.92 -24.81
CA GLU A 379 -18.62 3.96 -25.98
C GLU A 379 -17.14 3.81 -25.60
N LEU A 380 -16.81 3.95 -24.29
CA LEU A 380 -15.44 3.92 -23.83
C LEU A 380 -15.04 2.56 -23.27
N LEU A 381 -13.80 2.14 -23.59
CA LEU A 381 -13.21 0.95 -23.03
C LEU A 381 -12.73 1.21 -21.59
N ILE A 382 -13.05 0.30 -20.69
CA ILE A 382 -12.78 0.42 -19.25
C ILE A 382 -11.52 -0.36 -18.87
N ARG A 383 -10.66 0.26 -18.08
CA ARG A 383 -9.39 -0.32 -17.62
C ARG A 383 -9.32 -0.50 -16.11
N ARG A 384 -10.06 0.28 -15.35
CA ARG A 384 -10.01 0.26 -13.88
C ARG A 384 -11.40 0.42 -13.29
N ILE A 385 -11.68 -0.36 -12.26
CA ILE A 385 -12.89 -0.23 -11.45
C ILE A 385 -12.45 -0.16 -9.99
N THR A 386 -12.98 0.81 -9.24
CA THR A 386 -12.79 0.92 -7.80
C THR A 386 -14.13 1.15 -7.14
N ILE A 387 -14.41 0.36 -6.10
CA ILE A 387 -15.63 0.49 -5.29
C ILE A 387 -15.18 0.79 -3.87
N SER A 388 -15.75 1.81 -3.26
CA SER A 388 -15.48 2.20 -1.87
C SER A 388 -16.80 2.25 -1.10
N VAL A 389 -16.87 1.52 0.00
CA VAL A 389 -17.95 1.66 0.98
C VAL A 389 -17.53 2.67 2.02
N ASN A 390 -18.41 3.63 2.31
CA ASN A 390 -18.10 4.76 3.18
C ASN A 390 -19.08 4.81 4.35
N LYS A 391 -18.67 5.52 5.41
CA LYS A 391 -19.42 5.66 6.65
C LYS A 391 -19.88 4.29 7.16
N VAL A 392 -18.90 3.43 7.34
CA VAL A 392 -19.12 2.04 7.74
C VAL A 392 -19.18 1.99 9.26
N GLU A 393 -20.23 1.37 9.79
CA GLU A 393 -20.47 1.23 11.23
C GLU A 393 -20.77 -0.22 11.60
N LYS A 394 -20.62 -0.54 12.88
CA LYS A 394 -21.05 -1.85 13.42
C LYS A 394 -22.56 -1.96 13.33
N GLN A 395 -23.02 -3.03 12.72
CA GLN A 395 -24.45 -3.34 12.61
C GLN A 395 -24.97 -3.91 13.94
N THR A 396 -25.42 -3.04 14.83
CA THR A 396 -26.01 -3.42 16.13
C THR A 396 -27.49 -3.79 16.01
N CYS A 397 -28.19 -3.15 15.09
CA CYS A 397 -29.57 -3.44 14.73
C CYS A 397 -29.74 -3.30 13.22
N GLU A 398 -30.77 -3.91 12.69
CA GLU A 398 -31.12 -3.77 11.28
C GLU A 398 -32.28 -2.77 11.15
N GLN A 399 -31.99 -1.62 10.59
CA GLN A 399 -33.01 -0.64 10.26
C GLN A 399 -33.68 -1.05 8.93
N CYS A 400 -35.00 -1.17 8.95
CA CYS A 400 -35.81 -1.54 7.80
C CYS A 400 -36.74 -0.40 7.43
N SER A 401 -36.99 -0.22 6.14
CA SER A 401 -38.12 0.56 5.67
C SER A 401 -39.44 -0.20 5.87
N LEU A 402 -40.55 0.52 5.99
CA LEU A 402 -41.89 -0.08 6.01
C LEU A 402 -42.21 -0.83 4.70
N PHE A 403 -41.50 -0.53 3.63
CA PHE A 403 -41.65 -1.16 2.31
C PHE A 403 -40.72 -2.37 2.10
N ASP A 404 -39.81 -2.68 3.05
CA ASP A 404 -38.97 -3.85 2.98
C ASP A 404 -39.77 -5.10 3.36
N ASP A 405 -39.61 -6.18 2.58
CA ASP A 405 -40.12 -7.50 2.97
C ASP A 405 -39.19 -8.15 3.99
N PRO A 406 -39.63 -8.31 5.26
CA PRO A 406 -38.78 -8.90 6.32
C PRO A 406 -38.42 -10.34 6.02
N ILE A 407 -39.28 -11.11 5.34
CA ILE A 407 -39.03 -12.51 5.00
C ILE A 407 -37.93 -12.62 3.96
N GLN A 408 -37.94 -11.76 2.96
CA GLN A 408 -36.93 -11.71 1.90
C GLN A 408 -35.57 -11.32 2.49
N ARG A 409 -35.53 -10.37 3.41
CA ARG A 409 -34.30 -9.93 4.07
C ARG A 409 -33.71 -11.03 4.96
N GLU A 410 -34.54 -11.70 5.76
CA GLU A 410 -34.06 -12.81 6.59
C GLU A 410 -33.54 -13.97 5.74
N LYS A 411 -34.17 -14.25 4.60
CA LYS A 411 -33.69 -15.23 3.63
C LYS A 411 -32.32 -14.82 3.04
N GLU A 412 -32.17 -13.57 2.64
CA GLU A 412 -30.91 -13.01 2.14
C GLU A 412 -29.78 -13.16 3.16
N ARG A 413 -30.04 -12.76 4.41
CA ARG A 413 -29.08 -12.87 5.51
C ARG A 413 -28.63 -14.31 5.76
N LYS A 414 -29.57 -15.27 5.75
CA LYS A 414 -29.24 -16.70 5.88
C LYS A 414 -28.37 -17.19 4.73
N ILE A 415 -28.63 -16.74 3.50
CA ILE A 415 -27.82 -17.08 2.32
C ILE A 415 -26.41 -16.50 2.48
N GLN A 416 -26.26 -15.23 2.86
CA GLN A 416 -24.97 -14.57 3.08
C GLN A 416 -24.15 -15.32 4.14
N GLN A 417 -24.73 -15.60 5.31
CA GLN A 417 -24.06 -16.31 6.40
C GLN A 417 -23.67 -17.74 6.01
N THR A 418 -24.55 -18.44 5.30
CA THR A 418 -24.26 -19.81 4.84
C THR A 418 -23.13 -19.79 3.81
N THR A 419 -23.18 -18.86 2.86
CA THR A 419 -22.11 -18.66 1.86
C THR A 419 -20.76 -18.38 2.54
N LEU A 420 -20.74 -17.51 3.54
CA LEU A 420 -19.51 -17.20 4.31
C LEU A 420 -18.98 -18.45 5.05
N LYS A 421 -19.86 -19.19 5.73
CA LYS A 421 -19.45 -20.46 6.42
C LYS A 421 -18.83 -21.44 5.44
N LEU A 422 -19.44 -21.63 4.28
CA LEU A 422 -18.91 -22.55 3.24
C LEU A 422 -17.58 -22.04 2.66
N LYS A 423 -17.48 -20.75 2.35
CA LYS A 423 -16.23 -20.16 1.83
C LYS A 423 -15.09 -20.23 2.86
N LYS A 424 -15.36 -20.02 4.16
CA LYS A 424 -14.35 -20.14 5.22
C LYS A 424 -13.87 -21.60 5.39
N ARG A 425 -14.78 -22.58 5.24
CA ARG A 425 -14.44 -23.99 5.44
C ARG A 425 -13.79 -24.64 4.23
N PHE A 426 -14.23 -24.29 3.03
CA PHE A 426 -13.87 -25.01 1.79
C PHE A 426 -13.12 -24.12 0.78
N GLY A 427 -12.80 -22.87 1.14
CA GLY A 427 -12.12 -21.90 0.29
C GLY A 427 -13.06 -20.96 -0.44
N LYS A 428 -12.49 -19.83 -0.88
CA LYS A 428 -13.26 -18.70 -1.45
C LYS A 428 -14.07 -19.06 -2.70
N ASN A 429 -13.66 -20.10 -3.43
CA ASN A 429 -14.33 -20.59 -4.66
C ASN A 429 -15.32 -21.74 -4.43
N ALA A 430 -15.55 -22.15 -3.18
CA ALA A 430 -16.49 -23.24 -2.86
C ALA A 430 -17.94 -22.92 -3.24
N VAL A 431 -18.31 -21.63 -3.20
CA VAL A 431 -19.62 -21.15 -3.63
C VAL A 431 -19.40 -19.95 -4.56
N ILE A 432 -19.82 -20.09 -5.82
CA ILE A 432 -19.75 -19.04 -6.84
C ILE A 432 -21.13 -18.82 -7.45
N LYS A 433 -21.37 -17.64 -7.99
CA LYS A 433 -22.60 -17.33 -8.74
C LYS A 433 -22.40 -17.72 -10.22
N GLY A 434 -23.49 -18.04 -10.93
CA GLY A 434 -23.40 -18.38 -12.36
C GLY A 434 -22.71 -17.30 -13.20
N MET A 435 -22.85 -16.03 -12.84
CA MET A 435 -22.15 -14.94 -13.52
C MET A 435 -20.63 -15.00 -13.42
N ASN A 436 -20.06 -15.64 -12.40
CA ASN A 436 -18.62 -15.82 -12.23
C ASN A 436 -18.02 -16.84 -13.21
N LEU A 437 -18.85 -17.50 -14.02
CA LEU A 437 -18.45 -18.48 -15.05
C LEU A 437 -18.42 -17.87 -16.45
N PHE A 438 -18.82 -16.59 -16.62
CA PHE A 438 -18.68 -15.92 -17.91
C PHE A 438 -17.22 -15.69 -18.27
N GLU A 439 -16.91 -15.64 -19.55
CA GLU A 439 -15.54 -15.46 -20.06
C GLU A 439 -14.87 -14.20 -19.52
N ALA A 440 -15.61 -13.10 -19.43
CA ALA A 440 -15.11 -11.83 -18.90
C ALA A 440 -14.98 -11.81 -17.37
N ALA A 441 -15.51 -12.81 -16.64
CA ALA A 441 -15.52 -12.83 -15.18
C ALA A 441 -14.10 -12.98 -14.58
N THR A 442 -13.86 -12.33 -13.45
CA THR A 442 -12.54 -12.33 -12.78
C THR A 442 -12.58 -12.86 -11.35
N ALA A 443 -13.77 -13.03 -10.75
CA ALA A 443 -13.89 -13.35 -9.32
C ALA A 443 -13.18 -14.65 -8.93
N VAL A 444 -13.27 -15.70 -9.76
CA VAL A 444 -12.64 -17.02 -9.49
C VAL A 444 -11.11 -16.89 -9.40
N SER A 445 -10.49 -16.19 -10.34
CA SER A 445 -9.05 -15.96 -10.34
C SER A 445 -8.62 -14.99 -9.24
N ARG A 446 -9.42 -13.97 -8.93
CA ARG A 446 -9.15 -13.01 -7.85
C ARG A 446 -9.23 -13.64 -6.46
N ASN A 447 -10.11 -14.60 -6.27
CA ASN A 447 -10.22 -15.34 -5.02
C ASN A 447 -8.93 -16.12 -4.67
N GLN A 448 -8.07 -16.38 -5.67
CA GLN A 448 -6.75 -17.01 -5.51
C GLN A 448 -5.64 -15.96 -5.33
N GLN A 449 -5.99 -14.69 -5.12
CA GLN A 449 -5.02 -13.60 -4.96
C GLN A 449 -5.11 -12.98 -3.57
N ILE A 450 -3.99 -12.43 -3.13
CA ILE A 450 -3.87 -11.59 -1.94
C ILE A 450 -3.31 -10.24 -2.40
N GLY A 451 -4.02 -9.15 -2.08
CA GLY A 451 -3.59 -7.81 -2.53
C GLY A 451 -3.50 -7.64 -4.04
N GLY A 452 -4.23 -8.44 -4.83
CA GLY A 452 -4.19 -8.41 -6.28
C GLY A 452 -3.03 -9.17 -6.93
N HIS A 453 -2.25 -9.92 -6.14
CA HIS A 453 -1.14 -10.76 -6.59
C HIS A 453 -1.38 -12.23 -6.20
N ARG A 454 -0.63 -13.13 -6.80
CA ARG A 454 -0.71 -14.57 -6.53
C ARG A 454 -0.53 -14.85 -5.03
N ALA A 455 -1.42 -15.69 -4.45
CA ALA A 455 -1.38 -16.07 -3.04
C ALA A 455 -0.19 -16.98 -2.72
#